data_3eee459c5f48fd1e77e6d4b4b96ddb0b
#
_entry.id   3eee459c5f48fd1e77e6d4b4b96ddb0b
#
_cell.length_a   1.000
_cell.length_b   1.000
_cell.length_c   1.000
_cell.angle_alpha   90.00
_cell.angle_beta   90.00
_cell.angle_gamma   90.00
#
_symmetry.space_group_name_H-M   'P 1'
#
loop_
_entity.id
_entity.type
_entity.pdbx_description
1 polymer ?
#
loop_
_entity_poly.entity_id
_entity_poly.type
_entity_poly.pdbx_seq_one_letter_code
_entity_poly.pdbx_strand_id
1 'polypeptide(L)'
;MGPEEFVQWMSGYKHRDPLTGFTYQYHPRSDSHSKILCKAVLKDLLDACPTLASQAKEREVVYGINVEVESPVTGKRKTLDLAIGLPSEEPRLVDDARPPIQEAKIGRVLLSCEAKSVMTEHSKSKPRVYDELNSSHDIVHQGWPDAIATGIAVVNIAATFVSPLRQRVGLALHITRHTQPKAATEMVKHLRGLRIRQKVGDYGFDAYACLVVECNNECAEVRLWSEAPAPQPTEPDHYGNFLRRASRCWQERFSTLPL
;
A
#
# COMPACT_ATOMS: atom_id res chain seq x y z
N MET A 1 10.16 -11.42 2.16
CA MET A 1 8.96 -10.66 2.64
C MET A 1 8.64 -9.55 1.65
N GLY A 2 7.40 -9.09 1.61
CA GLY A 2 6.91 -8.13 0.63
C GLY A 2 7.73 -6.85 0.44
N PRO A 3 8.23 -6.20 1.51
CA PRO A 3 9.07 -5.01 1.36
C PRO A 3 10.36 -5.26 0.58
N GLU A 4 11.02 -6.40 0.78
CA GLU A 4 12.24 -6.77 0.04
C GLU A 4 11.93 -7.07 -1.43
N GLU A 5 10.84 -7.80 -1.70
CA GLU A 5 10.38 -8.07 -3.07
C GLU A 5 10.05 -6.75 -3.80
N PHE A 6 9.41 -5.81 -3.09
CA PHE A 6 9.08 -4.50 -3.63
C PHE A 6 10.32 -3.68 -4.01
N VAL A 7 11.32 -3.56 -3.14
CA VAL A 7 12.55 -2.79 -3.46
C VAL A 7 13.40 -3.47 -4.51
N GLN A 8 13.43 -4.81 -4.54
CA GLN A 8 14.08 -5.57 -5.59
C GLN A 8 13.42 -5.30 -6.95
N TRP A 9 12.09 -5.32 -7.00
CA TRP A 9 11.35 -4.97 -8.21
C TRP A 9 11.63 -3.51 -8.62
N MET A 10 11.60 -2.55 -7.69
CA MET A 10 11.93 -1.15 -7.96
C MET A 10 13.33 -1.00 -8.56
N SER A 11 14.32 -1.74 -8.07
CA SER A 11 15.70 -1.72 -8.59
C SER A 11 15.78 -2.13 -10.06
N GLY A 12 14.93 -3.09 -10.48
CA GLY A 12 14.86 -3.57 -11.86
C GLY A 12 13.91 -2.78 -12.77
N TYR A 13 12.97 -2.03 -12.19
CA TYR A 13 11.93 -1.34 -12.94
C TYR A 13 12.49 -0.12 -13.67
N LYS A 14 12.07 0.04 -14.93
CA LYS A 14 12.50 1.14 -15.81
C LYS A 14 11.28 1.70 -16.55
N HIS A 15 10.90 2.91 -16.21
CA HIS A 15 9.90 3.69 -16.92
C HIS A 15 10.58 4.74 -17.79
N ARG A 16 10.46 4.64 -19.09
CA ARG A 16 10.93 5.66 -20.02
C ARG A 16 9.82 6.70 -20.22
N ASP A 17 10.08 7.93 -19.82
CA ASP A 17 9.17 9.04 -20.03
C ASP A 17 9.17 9.39 -21.53
N PRO A 18 7.98 9.34 -22.20
CA PRO A 18 7.91 9.57 -23.65
C PRO A 18 8.18 11.03 -24.04
N LEU A 19 7.99 11.98 -23.14
CA LEU A 19 8.17 13.40 -23.41
C LEU A 19 9.63 13.84 -23.27
N THR A 20 10.30 13.37 -22.23
CA THR A 20 11.68 13.78 -21.92
C THR A 20 12.72 12.79 -22.39
N GLY A 21 12.34 11.53 -22.66
CA GLY A 21 13.23 10.44 -23.03
C GLY A 21 14.05 9.86 -21.88
N PHE A 22 13.96 10.45 -20.67
CA PHE A 22 14.65 9.94 -19.48
C PHE A 22 14.01 8.66 -18.96
N THR A 23 14.82 7.86 -18.28
CA THR A 23 14.36 6.61 -17.64
C THR A 23 14.41 6.75 -16.14
N TYR A 24 13.34 6.32 -15.47
CA TYR A 24 13.13 6.43 -14.03
C TYR A 24 12.74 5.08 -13.44
N GLN A 25 13.05 4.86 -12.17
CA GLN A 25 12.57 3.70 -11.39
C GLN A 25 11.24 4.00 -10.71
N TYR A 26 10.92 5.26 -10.50
CA TYR A 26 9.67 5.72 -9.91
C TYR A 26 9.10 6.89 -10.72
N HIS A 27 7.82 6.81 -11.04
CA HIS A 27 7.08 7.91 -11.64
C HIS A 27 5.77 8.12 -10.88
N PRO A 28 5.50 9.35 -10.34
CA PRO A 28 4.37 9.58 -9.44
C PRO A 28 2.98 9.47 -10.09
N ARG A 29 2.91 9.39 -11.42
CA ARG A 29 1.67 9.14 -12.17
C ARG A 29 1.51 7.67 -12.59
N SER A 30 2.47 6.81 -12.25
CA SER A 30 2.38 5.37 -12.50
C SER A 30 1.80 4.68 -11.28
N ASP A 31 0.82 3.82 -11.47
CA ASP A 31 0.24 2.96 -10.45
C ASP A 31 1.01 1.63 -10.28
N SER A 32 2.07 1.43 -11.07
CA SER A 32 2.86 0.18 -11.03
C SER A 32 3.43 -0.10 -9.63
N HIS A 33 3.86 0.96 -8.92
CA HIS A 33 4.48 0.82 -7.61
C HIS A 33 3.47 0.39 -6.54
N SER A 34 2.28 1.03 -6.50
CA SER A 34 1.22 0.62 -5.58
C SER A 34 0.73 -0.79 -5.90
N LYS A 35 0.55 -1.14 -7.18
CA LYS A 35 0.16 -2.49 -7.60
C LYS A 35 1.12 -3.58 -7.13
N ILE A 36 2.43 -3.38 -7.32
CA ILE A 36 3.44 -4.36 -6.93
C ILE A 36 3.53 -4.46 -5.40
N LEU A 37 3.53 -3.32 -4.70
CA LEU A 37 3.52 -3.32 -3.24
C LEU A 37 2.28 -4.05 -2.70
N CYS A 38 1.10 -3.77 -3.23
CA CYS A 38 -0.14 -4.43 -2.85
C CYS A 38 -0.13 -5.93 -3.13
N LYS A 39 0.42 -6.38 -4.26
CA LYS A 39 0.59 -7.81 -4.56
C LYS A 39 1.56 -8.50 -3.59
N ALA A 40 2.65 -7.82 -3.23
CA ALA A 40 3.60 -8.33 -2.24
C ALA A 40 2.95 -8.43 -0.83
N VAL A 41 2.16 -7.41 -0.45
CA VAL A 41 1.35 -7.44 0.78
C VAL A 41 0.33 -8.57 0.78
N LEU A 42 -0.39 -8.77 -0.33
CA LEU A 42 -1.36 -9.86 -0.47
C LEU A 42 -0.71 -11.22 -0.24
N LYS A 43 0.45 -11.46 -0.85
CA LYS A 43 1.23 -12.69 -0.65
C LYS A 43 1.60 -12.88 0.82
N ASP A 44 2.17 -11.86 1.46
CA ASP A 44 2.56 -11.94 2.86
C ASP A 44 1.35 -12.12 3.80
N LEU A 45 0.18 -11.55 3.47
CA LEU A 45 -1.06 -11.77 4.22
C LEU A 45 -1.55 -13.22 4.09
N LEU A 46 -1.48 -13.83 2.91
CA LEU A 46 -1.80 -15.25 2.71
C LEU A 46 -0.85 -16.15 3.50
N ASP A 47 0.45 -15.84 3.53
CA ASP A 47 1.44 -16.58 4.28
C ASP A 47 1.25 -16.42 5.80
N ALA A 48 0.84 -15.23 6.27
CA ALA A 48 0.66 -14.92 7.68
C ALA A 48 -0.70 -15.31 8.26
N CYS A 49 -1.72 -15.56 7.42
CA CYS A 49 -3.11 -15.84 7.83
C CYS A 49 -3.63 -17.14 7.22
N PRO A 50 -3.46 -18.29 7.91
CA PRO A 50 -3.92 -19.59 7.39
C PRO A 50 -5.40 -19.64 7.04
N THR A 51 -6.25 -18.94 7.79
CA THR A 51 -7.71 -18.85 7.51
C THR A 51 -7.96 -18.16 6.18
N LEU A 52 -7.33 -17.01 5.95
CA LEU A 52 -7.42 -16.31 4.67
C LEU A 52 -6.92 -17.20 3.51
N ALA A 53 -5.78 -17.86 3.72
CA ALA A 53 -5.21 -18.78 2.72
C ALA A 53 -6.13 -19.94 2.38
N SER A 54 -6.80 -20.54 3.39
CA SER A 54 -7.80 -21.61 3.16
C SER A 54 -8.99 -21.10 2.36
N GLN A 55 -9.59 -20.00 2.81
CA GLN A 55 -10.74 -19.38 2.14
C GLN A 55 -10.41 -18.94 0.70
N ALA A 56 -9.21 -18.48 0.46
CA ALA A 56 -8.72 -18.14 -0.88
C ALA A 56 -8.60 -19.38 -1.78
N LYS A 57 -8.05 -20.47 -1.24
CA LYS A 57 -7.94 -21.75 -1.94
C LYS A 57 -9.32 -22.35 -2.26
N GLU A 58 -10.27 -22.20 -1.38
CA GLU A 58 -11.65 -22.64 -1.54
C GLU A 58 -12.48 -21.69 -2.41
N ARG A 59 -11.88 -20.56 -2.85
CA ARG A 59 -12.50 -19.52 -3.69
C ARG A 59 -13.66 -18.78 -3.01
N GLU A 60 -13.73 -18.85 -1.72
CA GLU A 60 -14.71 -18.09 -0.92
C GLU A 60 -14.39 -16.60 -0.93
N VAL A 61 -13.10 -16.25 -1.07
CA VAL A 61 -12.63 -14.88 -1.18
C VAL A 61 -11.77 -14.67 -2.43
N VAL A 62 -11.85 -13.48 -2.97
CA VAL A 62 -11.11 -13.02 -4.14
C VAL A 62 -10.40 -11.70 -3.84
N TYR A 63 -9.45 -11.30 -4.70
CA TYR A 63 -8.84 -9.98 -4.59
C TYR A 63 -9.07 -9.15 -5.85
N GLY A 64 -8.91 -7.84 -5.70
CA GLY A 64 -8.87 -6.89 -6.80
C GLY A 64 -7.84 -5.80 -6.55
N ILE A 65 -7.23 -5.32 -7.61
CA ILE A 65 -6.32 -4.18 -7.62
C ILE A 65 -7.04 -2.99 -8.27
N ASN A 66 -6.86 -1.79 -7.68
CA ASN A 66 -7.53 -0.56 -8.13
C ASN A 66 -9.07 -0.71 -8.16
N VAL A 67 -9.64 -1.22 -7.07
CA VAL A 67 -11.09 -1.46 -6.96
C VAL A 67 -11.82 -0.16 -6.66
N GLU A 68 -12.72 0.26 -7.55
CA GLU A 68 -13.60 1.40 -7.29
C GLU A 68 -14.67 1.02 -6.27
N VAL A 69 -14.79 1.83 -5.25
CA VAL A 69 -15.84 1.74 -4.21
C VAL A 69 -16.54 3.10 -4.07
N GLU A 70 -17.81 3.07 -3.72
CA GLU A 70 -18.60 4.26 -3.45
C GLU A 70 -19.13 4.23 -2.02
N SER A 71 -18.97 5.33 -1.30
CA SER A 71 -19.55 5.48 0.03
C SER A 71 -21.08 5.54 -0.07
N PRO A 72 -21.81 4.62 0.59
CA PRO A 72 -23.27 4.63 0.57
C PRO A 72 -23.85 5.84 1.31
N VAL A 73 -23.07 6.50 2.15
CA VAL A 73 -23.50 7.65 2.95
C VAL A 73 -23.29 8.97 2.19
N THR A 74 -22.15 9.13 1.54
CA THR A 74 -21.76 10.41 0.91
C THR A 74 -21.77 10.39 -0.62
N GLY A 75 -21.93 9.22 -1.25
CA GLY A 75 -21.76 9.04 -2.70
C GLY A 75 -20.33 9.28 -3.21
N LYS A 76 -19.37 9.50 -2.31
CA LYS A 76 -17.97 9.68 -2.71
C LYS A 76 -17.38 8.38 -3.22
N ARG A 77 -16.75 8.48 -4.37
CA ARG A 77 -16.02 7.36 -4.97
C ARG A 77 -14.56 7.38 -4.57
N LYS A 78 -14.00 6.20 -4.35
CA LYS A 78 -12.59 5.98 -4.11
C LYS A 78 -12.12 4.72 -4.79
N THR A 79 -10.91 4.77 -5.33
CA THR A 79 -10.19 3.59 -5.80
C THR A 79 -9.31 3.08 -4.67
N LEU A 80 -9.53 1.83 -4.27
CA LEU A 80 -8.69 1.11 -3.30
C LEU A 80 -7.55 0.43 -4.05
N ASP A 81 -6.31 0.63 -3.61
CA ASP A 81 -5.15 0.03 -4.27
C ASP A 81 -5.19 -1.51 -4.23
N LEU A 82 -5.65 -2.10 -3.11
CA LEU A 82 -5.95 -3.53 -2.95
C LEU A 82 -7.25 -3.69 -2.17
N ALA A 83 -8.09 -4.60 -2.62
CA ALA A 83 -9.20 -5.12 -1.82
C ALA A 83 -9.20 -6.66 -1.85
N ILE A 84 -9.61 -7.28 -0.74
CA ILE A 84 -9.92 -8.70 -0.61
C ILE A 84 -11.36 -8.79 -0.12
N GLY A 85 -12.15 -9.69 -0.69
CA GLY A 85 -13.55 -9.76 -0.29
C GLY A 85 -14.31 -10.91 -0.95
N LEU A 86 -15.62 -10.92 -0.71
CA LEU A 86 -16.51 -11.89 -1.35
C LEU A 86 -16.65 -11.54 -2.83
N PRO A 87 -16.66 -12.53 -3.72
CA PRO A 87 -16.88 -12.29 -5.14
C PRO A 87 -18.30 -11.76 -5.41
N SER A 88 -18.47 -10.90 -6.40
CA SER A 88 -19.80 -10.43 -6.84
C SER A 88 -20.57 -11.46 -7.66
N GLU A 89 -19.85 -12.41 -8.23
CA GLU A 89 -20.37 -13.51 -9.08
C GLU A 89 -19.57 -14.74 -8.76
N GLU A 90 -20.11 -15.95 -9.02
CA GLU A 90 -19.36 -17.18 -8.83
C GLU A 90 -18.02 -17.13 -9.60
N PRO A 91 -16.88 -17.35 -8.92
CA PRO A 91 -15.58 -17.34 -9.57
C PRO A 91 -15.51 -18.41 -10.64
N ARG A 92 -15.14 -18.03 -11.87
CA ARG A 92 -14.99 -19.00 -12.97
C ARG A 92 -13.94 -20.03 -12.59
N LEU A 93 -14.26 -21.31 -12.84
CA LEU A 93 -13.31 -22.42 -12.71
C LEU A 93 -12.15 -22.17 -13.68
N VAL A 94 -10.97 -21.95 -13.17
CA VAL A 94 -9.78 -21.76 -13.96
C VAL A 94 -8.67 -22.63 -13.39
N ASP A 95 -7.92 -23.26 -14.28
CA ASP A 95 -6.98 -24.37 -14.13
C ASP A 95 -6.03 -24.31 -12.91
N ASP A 96 -5.63 -25.48 -12.37
CA ASP A 96 -4.93 -25.70 -11.09
C ASP A 96 -3.53 -25.06 -10.93
N ALA A 97 -3.00 -24.35 -11.93
CA ALA A 97 -1.67 -23.74 -11.92
C ALA A 97 -1.61 -22.30 -11.38
N ARG A 98 -2.56 -21.85 -10.57
CA ARG A 98 -2.78 -20.43 -10.26
C ARG A 98 -2.39 -20.03 -8.85
N PRO A 99 -2.19 -18.68 -8.65
CA PRO A 99 -1.93 -18.18 -7.31
C PRO A 99 -3.01 -18.59 -6.33
N PRO A 100 -2.69 -18.71 -5.04
CA PRO A 100 -3.61 -19.22 -4.01
C PRO A 100 -4.90 -18.38 -3.86
N ILE A 101 -4.97 -17.19 -4.44
CA ILE A 101 -6.16 -16.32 -4.46
C ILE A 101 -6.42 -15.81 -5.88
N GLN A 102 -7.68 -15.79 -6.31
CA GLN A 102 -8.08 -15.37 -7.64
C GLN A 102 -8.33 -13.85 -7.71
N GLU A 103 -7.88 -13.20 -8.80
CA GLU A 103 -8.30 -11.84 -9.11
C GLU A 103 -9.69 -11.86 -9.74
N ALA A 104 -10.67 -11.18 -9.12
CA ALA A 104 -12.04 -11.12 -9.59
C ALA A 104 -12.77 -9.88 -9.06
N LYS A 105 -13.98 -9.63 -9.58
CA LYS A 105 -14.83 -8.52 -9.13
C LYS A 105 -15.32 -8.79 -7.71
N ILE A 106 -15.15 -7.79 -6.84
CA ILE A 106 -15.53 -7.86 -5.43
C ILE A 106 -16.96 -7.34 -5.25
N GLY A 107 -17.81 -8.12 -4.60
CA GLY A 107 -19.16 -7.75 -4.21
C GLY A 107 -19.20 -7.11 -2.82
N ARG A 108 -18.41 -7.65 -1.87
CA ARG A 108 -18.29 -7.12 -0.51
C ARG A 108 -16.82 -7.07 -0.12
N VAL A 109 -16.35 -5.89 0.30
CA VAL A 109 -14.98 -5.71 0.79
C VAL A 109 -14.89 -6.25 2.23
N LEU A 110 -13.92 -7.14 2.47
CA LEU A 110 -13.57 -7.64 3.80
C LEU A 110 -12.25 -7.06 4.30
N LEU A 111 -11.29 -6.84 3.40
CA LEU A 111 -10.03 -6.15 3.70
C LEU A 111 -9.69 -5.20 2.56
N SER A 112 -9.19 -4.02 2.89
CA SER A 112 -8.61 -3.08 1.94
C SER A 112 -7.20 -2.68 2.37
N CYS A 113 -6.36 -2.34 1.39
CA CYS A 113 -5.06 -1.72 1.63
C CYS A 113 -4.89 -0.51 0.73
N GLU A 114 -4.52 0.62 1.33
CA GLU A 114 -4.16 1.85 0.63
C GLU A 114 -2.65 2.03 0.70
N ALA A 115 -2.00 2.23 -0.45
CA ALA A 115 -0.56 2.42 -0.56
C ALA A 115 -0.23 3.86 -0.98
N LYS A 116 0.62 4.54 -0.23
CA LYS A 116 1.07 5.91 -0.56
C LYS A 116 2.58 6.00 -0.52
N SER A 117 3.15 6.73 -1.48
CA SER A 117 4.59 6.97 -1.55
C SER A 117 4.93 8.44 -1.43
N VAL A 118 5.93 8.74 -0.61
CA VAL A 118 6.54 10.07 -0.45
C VAL A 118 8.00 9.97 -0.86
N MET A 119 8.26 10.12 -2.15
CA MET A 119 9.61 9.97 -2.71
C MET A 119 10.40 11.28 -2.70
N THR A 120 9.69 12.42 -2.71
CA THR A 120 10.26 13.77 -2.69
C THR A 120 9.28 14.77 -2.08
N GLU A 121 9.71 16.02 -1.85
CA GLU A 121 8.86 17.11 -1.33
C GLU A 121 8.15 16.74 0.00
N HIS A 122 8.85 16.04 0.90
CA HIS A 122 8.31 15.47 2.14
C HIS A 122 7.41 16.45 2.92
N SER A 123 7.89 17.67 3.17
CA SER A 123 7.13 18.67 3.95
C SER A 123 5.82 19.08 3.27
N LYS A 124 5.83 19.25 1.93
CA LYS A 124 4.64 19.65 1.16
C LYS A 124 3.64 18.49 1.03
N SER A 125 4.14 17.26 1.05
CA SER A 125 3.30 16.06 0.89
C SER A 125 2.58 15.64 2.17
N LYS A 126 3.04 16.10 3.34
CA LYS A 126 2.50 15.70 4.65
C LYS A 126 0.98 15.79 4.76
N PRO A 127 0.34 16.98 4.56
CA PRO A 127 -1.11 17.08 4.74
C PRO A 127 -1.86 16.18 3.75
N ARG A 128 -1.48 16.24 2.47
CA ARG A 128 -2.14 15.48 1.40
C ARG A 128 -2.10 13.97 1.64
N VAL A 129 -0.93 13.42 1.97
CA VAL A 129 -0.79 11.98 2.17
C VAL A 129 -1.55 11.52 3.42
N TYR A 130 -1.53 12.32 4.48
CA TYR A 130 -2.29 12.06 5.70
C TYR A 130 -3.79 12.03 5.43
N ASP A 131 -4.32 13.04 4.71
CA ASP A 131 -5.74 13.14 4.38
C ASP A 131 -6.20 12.04 3.42
N GLU A 132 -5.38 11.70 2.43
CA GLU A 132 -5.67 10.61 1.49
C GLU A 132 -5.73 9.25 2.21
N LEU A 133 -4.83 8.98 3.15
CA LEU A 133 -4.86 7.76 3.95
C LEU A 133 -6.09 7.75 4.88
N ASN A 134 -6.35 8.82 5.61
CA ASN A 134 -7.53 8.91 6.48
C ASN A 134 -8.85 8.74 5.72
N SER A 135 -8.99 9.37 4.55
CA SER A 135 -10.21 9.23 3.74
C SER A 135 -10.43 7.79 3.26
N SER A 136 -9.36 7.00 3.15
CA SER A 136 -9.42 5.62 2.67
C SER A 136 -10.19 4.72 3.63
N HIS A 137 -9.75 4.66 4.89
CA HIS A 137 -10.41 3.81 5.89
C HIS A 137 -11.83 4.29 6.19
N ASP A 138 -12.07 5.60 6.14
CA ASP A 138 -13.38 6.18 6.42
C ASP A 138 -14.42 5.72 5.38
N ILE A 139 -14.11 5.80 4.09
CA ILE A 139 -14.99 5.33 3.02
C ILE A 139 -15.25 3.81 3.14
N VAL A 140 -14.22 3.03 3.43
CA VAL A 140 -14.35 1.57 3.59
C VAL A 140 -15.29 1.24 4.75
N HIS A 141 -15.10 1.89 5.91
CA HIS A 141 -15.91 1.61 7.09
C HIS A 141 -17.35 2.15 7.00
N GLN A 142 -17.59 3.18 6.16
CA GLN A 142 -18.95 3.62 5.85
C GLN A 142 -19.70 2.58 5.00
N GLY A 143 -19.00 1.92 4.07
CA GLY A 143 -19.58 0.86 3.24
C GLY A 143 -19.71 -0.49 3.96
N TRP A 144 -18.65 -0.84 4.69
CA TRP A 144 -18.51 -2.12 5.38
C TRP A 144 -17.87 -1.89 6.76
N PRO A 145 -18.67 -1.67 7.82
CA PRO A 145 -18.15 -1.31 9.15
C PRO A 145 -17.24 -2.36 9.77
N ASP A 146 -17.41 -3.62 9.42
CA ASP A 146 -16.63 -4.78 9.87
C ASP A 146 -15.37 -5.02 9.02
N ALA A 147 -15.27 -4.41 7.84
CA ALA A 147 -14.10 -4.56 6.97
C ALA A 147 -12.81 -4.12 7.67
N ILE A 148 -11.71 -4.76 7.30
CA ILE A 148 -10.37 -4.47 7.77
C ILE A 148 -9.77 -3.42 6.84
N ALA A 149 -9.66 -2.18 7.29
CA ALA A 149 -8.98 -1.14 6.52
C ALA A 149 -7.51 -1.05 6.93
N THR A 150 -6.62 -1.22 5.96
CA THR A 150 -5.18 -1.14 6.19
C THR A 150 -4.52 -0.07 5.32
N GLY A 151 -3.36 0.43 5.77
CA GLY A 151 -2.59 1.43 5.03
C GLY A 151 -1.10 1.15 5.05
N ILE A 152 -0.41 1.48 3.96
CA ILE A 152 1.05 1.42 3.89
C ILE A 152 1.57 2.73 3.30
N ALA A 153 2.51 3.36 3.99
CA ALA A 153 3.28 4.46 3.43
C ALA A 153 4.71 4.02 3.10
N VAL A 154 5.22 4.50 1.97
CA VAL A 154 6.62 4.36 1.58
C VAL A 154 7.27 5.73 1.63
N VAL A 155 8.31 5.91 2.44
CA VAL A 155 9.02 7.18 2.64
C VAL A 155 10.44 7.04 2.14
N ASN A 156 10.86 7.95 1.25
CA ASN A 156 12.22 7.95 0.72
C ASN A 156 13.20 8.69 1.65
N ILE A 157 14.34 8.06 1.94
CA ILE A 157 15.43 8.66 2.74
C ILE A 157 16.64 9.09 1.89
N ALA A 158 16.61 8.90 0.58
CA ALA A 158 17.73 9.30 -0.27
C ALA A 158 18.00 10.82 -0.19
N ALA A 159 19.26 11.21 -0.12
CA ALA A 159 19.69 12.61 -0.06
C ALA A 159 19.37 13.40 -1.35
N THR A 160 19.27 12.68 -2.47
CA THR A 160 18.91 13.24 -3.77
C THR A 160 17.80 12.42 -4.41
N PHE A 161 16.99 13.07 -5.25
CA PHE A 161 15.96 12.40 -6.02
C PHE A 161 15.74 13.07 -7.37
N VAL A 162 15.80 12.29 -8.44
CA VAL A 162 15.46 12.77 -9.79
C VAL A 162 13.94 12.81 -9.93
N SER A 163 13.38 14.02 -10.02
CA SER A 163 11.94 14.24 -10.05
C SER A 163 11.39 14.26 -11.47
N PRO A 164 10.63 13.23 -11.91
CA PRO A 164 10.09 13.20 -13.27
C PRO A 164 9.18 14.38 -13.59
N LEU A 165 8.35 14.81 -12.62
CA LEU A 165 7.38 15.90 -12.84
C LEU A 165 8.02 17.29 -12.97
N ARG A 166 9.29 17.42 -12.59
CA ARG A 166 10.05 18.68 -12.71
C ARG A 166 10.98 18.71 -13.90
N GLN A 167 11.11 17.58 -14.60
CA GLN A 167 11.94 17.49 -15.77
C GLN A 167 11.34 18.29 -16.93
N ARG A 168 12.20 18.99 -17.67
CA ARG A 168 11.82 19.71 -18.87
C ARG A 168 12.55 19.15 -20.08
N VAL A 169 11.89 19.17 -21.21
CA VAL A 169 12.48 18.72 -22.49
C VAL A 169 13.72 19.54 -22.82
N GLY A 170 14.78 18.86 -23.23
CA GLY A 170 16.04 19.49 -23.66
C GLY A 170 16.92 20.05 -22.52
N LEU A 171 16.53 19.88 -21.24
CA LEU A 171 17.33 20.29 -20.10
C LEU A 171 17.97 19.09 -19.38
N ALA A 172 19.02 19.37 -18.61
CA ALA A 172 19.66 18.38 -17.74
C ALA A 172 18.67 17.85 -16.68
N LEU A 173 18.98 16.69 -16.09
CA LEU A 173 18.16 16.07 -15.05
C LEU A 173 17.90 17.03 -13.88
N HIS A 174 16.64 17.13 -13.50
CA HIS A 174 16.25 17.92 -12.33
C HIS A 174 16.43 17.09 -11.06
N ILE A 175 17.48 17.38 -10.30
CA ILE A 175 17.79 16.70 -9.05
C ILE A 175 17.27 17.53 -7.87
N THR A 176 16.34 16.98 -7.11
CA THR A 176 15.89 17.53 -5.83
C THR A 176 16.83 17.05 -4.73
N ARG A 177 17.30 17.98 -3.88
CA ARG A 177 18.10 17.68 -2.68
C ARG A 177 17.21 17.66 -1.45
N HIS A 178 17.41 16.67 -0.59
CA HIS A 178 16.68 16.52 0.66
C HIS A 178 17.62 16.72 1.87
N THR A 179 17.11 17.31 2.92
CA THR A 179 17.81 17.40 4.21
C THR A 179 17.58 16.10 4.98
N GLN A 180 18.30 15.04 4.62
CA GLN A 180 18.18 13.73 5.26
C GLN A 180 19.15 13.57 6.43
N PRO A 181 18.81 12.77 7.47
CA PRO A 181 17.56 12.00 7.63
C PRO A 181 16.36 12.81 8.14
N LYS A 182 16.53 14.11 8.41
CA LYS A 182 15.50 14.98 9.03
C LYS A 182 14.16 14.93 8.28
N ALA A 183 14.18 15.05 6.95
CA ALA A 183 12.95 15.10 6.14
C ALA A 183 12.14 13.77 6.24
N ALA A 184 12.81 12.63 6.16
CA ALA A 184 12.19 11.33 6.35
C ALA A 184 11.69 11.12 7.80
N THR A 185 12.49 11.50 8.80
CA THR A 185 12.12 11.42 10.23
C THR A 185 10.84 12.20 10.53
N GLU A 186 10.75 13.45 10.03
CA GLU A 186 9.55 14.27 10.23
C GLU A 186 8.34 13.71 9.49
N MET A 187 8.53 13.06 8.33
CA MET A 187 7.43 12.43 7.61
C MET A 187 6.93 11.18 8.32
N VAL A 188 7.82 10.28 8.75
CA VAL A 188 7.47 9.08 9.53
C VAL A 188 6.76 9.48 10.82
N LYS A 189 7.30 10.47 11.56
CA LYS A 189 6.65 10.99 12.77
C LYS A 189 5.24 11.54 12.51
N HIS A 190 5.05 12.24 11.40
CA HIS A 190 3.73 12.77 11.02
C HIS A 190 2.74 11.64 10.73
N LEU A 191 3.15 10.61 10.00
CA LEU A 191 2.33 9.45 9.65
C LEU A 191 1.98 8.59 10.87
N ARG A 192 2.80 8.56 11.92
CA ARG A 192 2.47 7.93 13.22
C ARG A 192 1.28 8.58 13.92
N GLY A 193 0.86 9.76 13.50
CA GLY A 193 -0.39 10.40 13.94
C GLY A 193 -1.66 9.76 13.38
N LEU A 194 -1.56 8.85 12.39
CA LEU A 194 -2.70 8.11 11.88
C LEU A 194 -3.28 7.21 12.96
N ARG A 195 -4.61 7.28 13.12
CA ARG A 195 -5.29 6.52 14.17
C ARG A 195 -5.39 5.05 13.82
N ILE A 196 -5.14 4.21 14.82
CA ILE A 196 -5.35 2.77 14.75
C ILE A 196 -6.56 2.43 15.64
N ARG A 197 -7.65 1.95 15.04
CA ARG A 197 -8.87 1.57 15.77
C ARG A 197 -8.64 0.32 16.59
N GLN A 198 -9.29 0.26 17.76
CA GLN A 198 -9.13 -0.89 18.66
C GLN A 198 -10.25 -1.93 18.48
N LYS A 199 -11.42 -1.49 18.03
CA LYS A 199 -12.59 -2.34 17.77
C LYS A 199 -13.38 -1.84 16.57
N VAL A 200 -14.25 -2.66 16.05
CA VAL A 200 -15.23 -2.27 15.02
C VAL A 200 -16.08 -1.11 15.55
N GLY A 201 -16.29 -0.11 14.70
CA GLY A 201 -16.99 1.13 15.03
C GLY A 201 -16.10 2.29 15.49
N ASP A 202 -14.86 2.03 15.93
CA ASP A 202 -13.90 3.09 16.20
C ASP A 202 -13.37 3.68 14.88
N TYR A 203 -12.95 4.94 14.92
CA TYR A 203 -12.31 5.63 13.80
C TYR A 203 -10.83 5.26 13.67
N GLY A 204 -10.35 4.98 12.46
CA GLY A 204 -8.96 4.73 12.14
C GLY A 204 -8.74 3.45 11.33
N PHE A 205 -7.49 3.16 11.02
CA PHE A 205 -7.07 1.92 10.38
C PHE A 205 -7.12 0.74 11.36
N ASP A 206 -7.34 -0.46 10.85
CA ASP A 206 -7.10 -1.70 11.61
C ASP A 206 -5.61 -2.01 11.74
N ALA A 207 -4.85 -1.79 10.68
CA ALA A 207 -3.40 -1.93 10.68
C ALA A 207 -2.77 -0.91 9.73
N TYR A 208 -1.58 -0.43 10.09
CA TYR A 208 -0.82 0.52 9.30
C TYR A 208 0.66 0.17 9.34
N ALA A 209 1.35 0.35 8.21
CA ALA A 209 2.80 0.21 8.14
C ALA A 209 3.46 1.42 7.47
N CYS A 210 4.68 1.72 7.90
CA CYS A 210 5.55 2.66 7.22
C CYS A 210 6.83 1.94 6.79
N LEU A 211 7.14 1.99 5.51
CA LEU A 211 8.39 1.50 4.94
C LEU A 211 9.29 2.70 4.64
N VAL A 212 10.57 2.57 4.94
CA VAL A 212 11.56 3.58 4.53
C VAL A 212 12.46 2.96 3.47
N VAL A 213 12.64 3.65 2.35
CA VAL A 213 13.46 3.18 1.23
C VAL A 213 14.51 4.22 0.85
N GLU A 214 15.64 3.80 0.35
CA GLU A 214 16.62 4.67 -0.29
C GLU A 214 16.53 4.51 -1.80
N CYS A 215 16.01 5.54 -2.48
CA CYS A 215 15.83 5.58 -3.93
C CYS A 215 16.17 6.97 -4.46
N ASN A 216 17.21 7.09 -5.30
CA ASN A 216 17.57 8.34 -5.96
C ASN A 216 16.85 8.56 -7.30
N ASN A 217 16.18 7.52 -7.80
CA ASN A 217 15.47 7.50 -9.08
C ASN A 217 16.38 7.64 -10.32
N GLU A 218 17.62 7.19 -10.21
CA GLU A 218 18.66 7.23 -11.27
C GLU A 218 18.95 5.85 -11.86
N CYS A 219 18.01 4.90 -11.75
CA CYS A 219 18.18 3.51 -12.17
C CYS A 219 19.30 2.76 -11.43
N ALA A 220 19.61 3.18 -10.20
CA ALA A 220 20.50 2.51 -9.28
C ALA A 220 19.74 1.52 -8.38
N GLU A 221 20.46 0.80 -7.53
CA GLU A 221 19.86 -0.08 -6.53
C GLU A 221 18.92 0.71 -5.59
N VAL A 222 17.73 0.19 -5.36
CA VAL A 222 16.80 0.68 -4.33
C VAL A 222 16.95 -0.20 -3.10
N ARG A 223 17.08 0.41 -1.92
CA ARG A 223 17.32 -0.33 -0.67
C ARG A 223 16.17 -0.13 0.29
N LEU A 224 15.81 -1.20 0.98
CA LEU A 224 14.98 -1.10 2.17
C LEU A 224 15.85 -0.59 3.32
N TRP A 225 15.43 0.50 3.96
CA TRP A 225 16.13 1.10 5.09
C TRP A 225 15.60 0.52 6.39
N SER A 226 16.51 -0.03 7.23
CA SER A 226 16.14 -0.70 8.47
C SER A 226 16.48 0.09 9.73
N GLU A 227 17.35 1.11 9.62
CA GLU A 227 17.71 1.95 10.74
C GLU A 227 16.72 3.10 10.93
N ALA A 228 16.79 3.83 12.06
CA ALA A 228 15.97 5.03 12.25
C ALA A 228 16.14 6.00 11.06
N PRO A 229 15.08 6.58 10.52
CA PRO A 229 13.71 6.65 11.06
C PRO A 229 12.77 5.50 10.66
N ALA A 230 13.26 4.42 10.06
CA ALA A 230 12.41 3.26 9.76
C ALA A 230 11.83 2.67 11.07
N PRO A 231 10.55 2.27 11.07
CA PRO A 231 9.94 1.63 12.21
C PRO A 231 10.69 0.38 12.65
N GLN A 232 10.96 0.28 13.95
CA GLN A 232 11.66 -0.87 14.54
C GLN A 232 10.68 -2.01 14.86
N PRO A 233 11.13 -3.26 15.01
CA PRO A 233 10.26 -4.43 15.21
C PRO A 233 9.29 -4.33 16.40
N THR A 234 9.60 -3.49 17.40
CA THR A 234 8.74 -3.22 18.56
C THR A 234 7.70 -2.12 18.31
N GLU A 235 7.82 -1.35 17.24
CA GLU A 235 6.94 -0.22 16.94
C GLU A 235 5.68 -0.68 16.20
N PRO A 236 4.52 -0.05 16.47
CA PRO A 236 3.24 -0.50 15.93
C PRO A 236 3.13 -0.37 14.40
N ASP A 237 3.87 0.57 13.80
CA ASP A 237 3.93 0.84 12.36
C ASP A 237 5.01 0.02 11.62
N HIS A 238 5.67 -0.93 12.31
CA HIS A 238 6.57 -1.89 11.68
C HIS A 238 5.78 -2.91 10.85
N TYR A 239 6.29 -3.25 9.66
CA TYR A 239 5.61 -4.12 8.70
C TYR A 239 5.19 -5.49 9.28
N GLY A 240 6.05 -6.12 10.07
CA GLY A 240 5.71 -7.38 10.74
C GLY A 240 4.55 -7.23 11.74
N ASN A 241 4.41 -6.07 12.41
CA ASN A 241 3.30 -5.79 13.30
C ASN A 241 2.00 -5.53 12.53
N PHE A 242 2.10 -4.85 11.39
CA PHE A 242 1.02 -4.67 10.43
C PHE A 242 0.43 -6.02 10.00
N LEU A 243 1.26 -6.95 9.53
CA LEU A 243 0.82 -8.28 9.09
C LEU A 243 0.14 -9.06 10.24
N ARG A 244 0.78 -9.10 11.41
CA ARG A 244 0.21 -9.79 12.59
C ARG A 244 -1.14 -9.22 12.99
N ARG A 245 -1.29 -7.89 12.95
CA ARG A 245 -2.52 -7.22 13.31
C ARG A 245 -3.62 -7.45 12.28
N ALA A 246 -3.32 -7.32 10.98
CA ALA A 246 -4.26 -7.58 9.90
C ALA A 246 -4.74 -9.06 9.91
N SER A 247 -3.81 -10.01 10.08
CA SER A 247 -4.12 -11.43 10.22
C SER A 247 -5.00 -11.73 11.43
N ARG A 248 -4.70 -11.13 12.60
CA ARG A 248 -5.53 -11.28 13.80
C ARG A 248 -6.94 -10.72 13.57
N CYS A 249 -7.08 -9.53 12.99
CA CYS A 249 -8.37 -8.95 12.67
C CYS A 249 -9.18 -9.85 11.71
N TRP A 250 -8.51 -10.45 10.73
CA TRP A 250 -9.15 -11.41 9.83
C TRP A 250 -9.68 -12.63 10.58
N GLN A 251 -8.84 -13.23 11.42
CA GLN A 251 -9.23 -14.40 12.24
C GLN A 251 -10.40 -14.08 13.17
N GLU A 252 -10.40 -12.92 13.79
CA GLU A 252 -11.45 -12.51 14.73
C GLU A 252 -12.80 -12.21 14.04
N ARG A 253 -12.78 -11.68 12.81
CA ARG A 253 -14.00 -11.19 12.13
C ARG A 253 -14.50 -12.11 11.04
N PHE A 254 -13.61 -12.83 10.39
CA PHE A 254 -13.88 -13.58 9.15
C PHE A 254 -13.40 -15.02 9.20
N SER A 255 -13.21 -15.59 10.39
CA SER A 255 -13.04 -17.06 10.55
C SER A 255 -14.25 -17.83 10.04
N THR A 256 -15.43 -17.23 10.12
CA THR A 256 -16.64 -17.62 9.40
C THR A 256 -17.06 -16.45 8.54
N LEU A 257 -17.18 -16.66 7.24
CA LEU A 257 -17.53 -15.57 6.31
C LEU A 257 -19.00 -15.16 6.48
N PRO A 258 -19.31 -13.87 6.33
CA PRO A 258 -20.68 -13.40 6.33
C PRO A 258 -21.43 -13.88 5.08
N LEU A 259 -22.63 -14.39 5.27
CA LEU A 259 -23.56 -14.81 4.20
C LEU A 259 -24.01 -13.60 3.36
#